data_be39c0fddb39c4e5617722dc6c992e1f
#
_entry.id   be39c0fddb39c4e5617722dc6c992e1f
#
_cell.length_a   1.000
_cell.length_b   1.000
_cell.length_c   1.000
_cell.angle_alpha   90.00
_cell.angle_beta   90.00
_cell.angle_gamma   90.00
#
_symmetry.space_group_name_H-M   'P 1'
#
loop_
_entity.id
_entity.type
_entity.pdbx_description
1 polymer ?
#
loop_
_entity_poly.entity_id
_entity_poly.type
_entity_poly.pdbx_seq_one_letter_code
_entity_poly.pdbx_strand_id
1 'polypeptide(L)'
;MKKLVVMFPGVGYGFNHPLLYYSDLLFDSKGYECFYMRYQDTFFDDKLSFDEKAAKVRRFVFEEAKKIDFTGYDEIVFLSKSIGSVEAGVLAESLDFKVKQIFLTPVEKTIPYCKANSCVVIGTKDEAFGAYKKHCDESGIEALYIENANHSLEVEGSVFCNLEIIEKVMKYIDKFEVKKDER
;
A
#
# COMPACT_ATOMS: atom_id res chain seq x y z
N MET A 1 7.07 5.09 22.37
CA MET A 1 7.35 4.44 21.09
C MET A 1 6.83 5.35 20.01
N LYS A 2 7.71 5.92 19.18
CA LYS A 2 7.35 6.85 18.10
C LYS A 2 7.09 6.06 16.83
N LYS A 3 5.94 6.27 16.18
CA LYS A 3 5.49 5.46 15.06
C LYS A 3 5.23 6.33 13.84
N LEU A 4 5.59 5.82 12.66
CA LEU A 4 5.38 6.50 11.38
C LEU A 4 4.62 5.60 10.41
N VAL A 5 3.62 6.16 9.72
CA VAL A 5 3.09 5.58 8.50
C VAL A 5 3.37 6.49 7.32
N VAL A 6 3.99 5.94 6.27
CA VAL A 6 4.14 6.63 4.99
C VAL A 6 3.14 6.06 4.00
N MET A 7 2.32 6.91 3.42
CA MET A 7 1.22 6.51 2.55
C MET A 7 1.50 6.87 1.09
N PHE A 8 1.38 5.87 0.20
CA PHE A 8 1.67 5.97 -1.23
C PHE A 8 0.39 5.74 -2.03
N PRO A 9 -0.21 6.78 -2.65
CA PRO A 9 -1.46 6.64 -3.38
C PRO A 9 -1.28 5.97 -4.74
N GLY A 10 -2.41 5.61 -5.38
CA GLY A 10 -2.48 5.15 -6.76
C GLY A 10 -2.78 6.28 -7.74
N VAL A 11 -2.75 5.96 -9.06
CA VAL A 11 -3.26 6.86 -10.10
C VAL A 11 -4.78 6.99 -9.95
N GLY A 12 -5.29 8.22 -9.87
CA GLY A 12 -6.72 8.47 -9.69
C GLY A 12 -7.31 7.96 -8.37
N TYR A 13 -6.47 7.47 -7.44
CA TYR A 13 -6.89 6.96 -6.14
C TYR A 13 -6.09 7.65 -5.02
N GLY A 14 -6.50 8.86 -4.69
CA GLY A 14 -5.86 9.71 -3.68
C GLY A 14 -6.37 9.48 -2.25
N PHE A 15 -5.90 10.32 -1.32
CA PHE A 15 -6.21 10.21 0.13
C PHE A 15 -7.66 10.52 0.51
N ASN A 16 -8.46 11.04 -0.41
CA ASN A 16 -9.90 11.24 -0.26
C ASN A 16 -10.73 10.00 -0.66
N HIS A 17 -10.10 8.94 -1.18
CA HIS A 17 -10.78 7.69 -1.50
C HIS A 17 -10.82 6.75 -0.29
N PRO A 18 -11.88 5.93 -0.16
CA PRO A 18 -12.21 5.23 1.08
C PRO A 18 -11.07 4.42 1.69
N LEU A 19 -10.33 3.63 0.91
CA LEU A 19 -9.27 2.78 1.45
C LEU A 19 -8.16 3.61 2.12
N LEU A 20 -7.69 4.67 1.47
CA LEU A 20 -6.62 5.51 2.01
C LEU A 20 -7.14 6.44 3.11
N TYR A 21 -8.35 6.97 2.96
CA TYR A 21 -8.99 7.82 3.95
C TYR A 21 -9.19 7.09 5.29
N TYR A 22 -9.79 5.89 5.28
CA TYR A 22 -10.01 5.14 6.51
C TYR A 22 -8.72 4.51 7.06
N SER A 23 -7.75 4.18 6.22
CA SER A 23 -6.43 3.76 6.70
C SER A 23 -5.72 4.88 7.45
N ASP A 24 -5.79 6.13 6.95
CA ASP A 24 -5.26 7.30 7.61
C ASP A 24 -5.85 7.47 9.02
N LEU A 25 -7.18 7.48 9.12
CA LEU A 25 -7.88 7.57 10.41
C LEU A 25 -7.51 6.41 11.35
N LEU A 26 -7.33 5.19 10.81
CA LEU A 26 -6.94 4.02 11.61
C LEU A 26 -5.55 4.21 12.20
N PHE A 27 -4.56 4.63 11.41
CA PHE A 27 -3.19 4.85 11.87
C PHE A 27 -3.10 6.05 12.84
N ASP A 28 -3.80 7.15 12.55
CA ASP A 28 -3.88 8.31 13.46
C ASP A 28 -4.44 7.89 14.84
N SER A 29 -5.53 7.10 14.85
CA SER A 29 -6.12 6.58 16.10
C SER A 29 -5.19 5.70 16.93
N LYS A 30 -4.14 5.14 16.30
CA LYS A 30 -3.10 4.31 16.94
C LYS A 30 -1.84 5.11 17.31
N GLY A 31 -1.86 6.42 17.12
CA GLY A 31 -0.77 7.33 17.43
C GLY A 31 0.41 7.28 16.45
N TYR A 32 0.17 6.91 15.20
CA TYR A 32 1.15 7.07 14.14
C TYR A 32 1.19 8.52 13.66
N GLU A 33 2.38 9.02 13.40
CA GLU A 33 2.59 10.20 12.56
C GLU A 33 2.37 9.79 11.09
N CYS A 34 1.49 10.51 10.38
CA CYS A 34 1.14 10.19 9.00
C CYS A 34 1.90 11.08 8.02
N PHE A 35 2.64 10.48 7.09
CA PHE A 35 3.31 11.18 6.01
C PHE A 35 2.73 10.76 4.66
N TYR A 36 2.39 11.74 3.79
CA TYR A 36 1.66 11.50 2.55
C TYR A 36 2.52 11.80 1.33
N MET A 37 2.75 10.81 0.47
CA MET A 37 3.36 10.99 -0.84
C MET A 37 2.33 11.59 -1.82
N ARG A 38 2.20 12.93 -1.84
CA ARG A 38 1.20 13.64 -2.67
C ARG A 38 1.75 13.85 -4.08
N TYR A 39 1.45 12.91 -4.98
CA TYR A 39 1.89 12.98 -6.37
C TYR A 39 1.22 14.14 -7.12
N GLN A 40 1.92 14.66 -8.13
CA GLN A 40 1.35 15.66 -9.05
C GLN A 40 0.59 14.95 -10.17
N ASP A 41 -0.56 15.50 -10.56
CA ASP A 41 -1.38 14.94 -11.65
C ASP A 41 -0.61 14.81 -12.97
N THR A 42 0.34 15.72 -13.22
CA THR A 42 1.23 15.70 -14.40
C THR A 42 2.15 14.47 -14.48
N PHE A 43 2.27 13.70 -13.39
CA PHE A 43 3.03 12.44 -13.43
C PHE A 43 2.27 11.34 -14.17
N PHE A 44 0.96 11.50 -14.33
CA PHE A 44 0.06 10.48 -14.86
C PHE A 44 -0.56 10.83 -16.21
N ASP A 45 0.10 11.70 -16.98
CA ASP A 45 -0.30 12.00 -18.37
C ASP A 45 -0.50 10.69 -19.17
N ASP A 46 -1.62 10.58 -19.88
CA ASP A 46 -1.99 9.38 -20.63
C ASP A 46 -1.01 9.04 -21.75
N LYS A 47 -0.23 10.03 -22.20
CA LYS A 47 0.84 9.82 -23.21
C LYS A 47 2.06 9.09 -22.66
N LEU A 48 2.21 8.98 -21.36
CA LEU A 48 3.34 8.32 -20.71
C LEU A 48 3.07 6.83 -20.54
N SER A 49 4.08 6.02 -20.83
CA SER A 49 4.09 4.60 -20.49
C SER A 49 4.06 4.40 -18.95
N PHE A 50 3.76 3.18 -18.52
CA PHE A 50 3.83 2.83 -17.10
C PHE A 50 5.22 3.13 -16.51
N ASP A 51 6.28 2.78 -17.22
CA ASP A 51 7.66 2.96 -16.74
C ASP A 51 8.05 4.44 -16.61
N GLU A 52 7.59 5.29 -17.53
CA GLU A 52 7.78 6.74 -17.42
C GLU A 52 7.01 7.34 -16.24
N LYS A 53 5.77 6.89 -16.01
CA LYS A 53 4.99 7.28 -14.83
C LYS A 53 5.70 6.85 -13.55
N ALA A 54 6.11 5.59 -13.47
CA ALA A 54 6.84 5.05 -12.32
C ALA A 54 8.16 5.81 -12.05
N ALA A 55 8.92 6.15 -13.10
CA ALA A 55 10.16 6.91 -12.96
C ALA A 55 9.94 8.31 -12.37
N LYS A 56 8.87 9.01 -12.78
CA LYS A 56 8.50 10.31 -12.20
C LYS A 56 8.09 10.20 -10.75
N VAL A 57 7.26 9.20 -10.42
CA VAL A 57 6.82 8.94 -9.05
C VAL A 57 8.01 8.58 -8.17
N ARG A 58 8.92 7.72 -8.65
CA ARG A 58 10.15 7.33 -7.93
C ARG A 58 10.98 8.53 -7.57
N ARG A 59 11.30 9.39 -8.55
CA ARG A 59 12.09 10.59 -8.31
C ARG A 59 11.45 11.46 -7.21
N PHE A 60 10.14 11.68 -7.30
CA PHE A 60 9.40 12.44 -6.29
C PHE A 60 9.46 11.77 -4.92
N VAL A 61 9.21 10.45 -4.83
CA VAL A 61 9.23 9.70 -3.57
C VAL A 61 10.58 9.81 -2.87
N PHE A 62 11.69 9.67 -3.60
CA PHE A 62 13.02 9.80 -3.01
C PHE A 62 13.33 11.23 -2.55
N GLU A 63 12.86 12.27 -3.26
CA GLU A 63 13.01 13.65 -2.80
C GLU A 63 12.15 13.95 -1.55
N GLU A 64 10.92 13.46 -1.48
CA GLU A 64 10.08 13.60 -0.29
C GLU A 64 10.62 12.80 0.90
N ALA A 65 11.14 11.60 0.66
CA ALA A 65 11.71 10.75 1.70
C ALA A 65 12.91 11.40 2.42
N LYS A 66 13.67 12.25 1.74
CA LYS A 66 14.78 13.03 2.37
C LYS A 66 14.30 13.97 3.47
N LYS A 67 13.02 14.32 3.50
CA LYS A 67 12.42 15.19 4.53
C LYS A 67 12.08 14.43 5.82
N ILE A 68 12.16 13.10 5.81
CA ILE A 68 11.80 12.23 6.92
C ILE A 68 13.08 11.73 7.59
N ASP A 69 13.22 12.02 8.88
CA ASP A 69 14.23 11.34 9.71
C ASP A 69 13.67 9.99 10.17
N PHE A 70 13.86 8.97 9.34
CA PHE A 70 13.40 7.63 9.63
C PHE A 70 14.01 7.02 10.90
N THR A 71 15.22 7.44 11.27
CA THR A 71 15.92 6.93 12.46
C THR A 71 15.26 7.39 13.77
N GLY A 72 14.42 8.42 13.70
CA GLY A 72 13.64 8.94 14.83
C GLY A 72 12.41 8.10 15.21
N TYR A 73 12.12 6.99 14.49
CA TYR A 73 10.92 6.17 14.72
C TYR A 73 11.28 4.75 15.14
N ASP A 74 10.53 4.24 16.12
CA ASP A 74 10.65 2.86 16.63
C ASP A 74 9.91 1.85 15.72
N GLU A 75 8.89 2.32 15.00
CA GLU A 75 8.08 1.51 14.08
C GLU A 75 7.72 2.32 12.83
N ILE A 76 7.91 1.70 11.65
CA ILE A 76 7.62 2.31 10.36
C ILE A 76 6.76 1.35 9.54
N VAL A 77 5.66 1.88 9.02
CA VAL A 77 4.74 1.20 8.10
C VAL A 77 4.68 1.96 6.79
N PHE A 78 4.81 1.26 5.67
CA PHE A 78 4.48 1.78 4.35
C PHE A 78 3.14 1.19 3.90
N LEU A 79 2.15 2.04 3.75
CA LEU A 79 0.85 1.67 3.19
C LEU A 79 0.74 2.23 1.78
N SER A 80 0.53 1.36 0.81
CA SER A 80 0.63 1.72 -0.59
C SER A 80 -0.49 1.13 -1.45
N LYS A 81 -0.87 1.86 -2.51
CA LYS A 81 -1.92 1.49 -3.45
C LYS A 81 -1.40 1.51 -4.89
N SER A 82 -1.69 0.43 -5.66
CA SER A 82 -1.43 0.38 -7.11
C SER A 82 0.03 0.71 -7.46
N ILE A 83 0.30 1.68 -8.34
CA ILE A 83 1.66 2.10 -8.72
C ILE A 83 2.49 2.55 -7.51
N GLY A 84 1.86 3.14 -6.50
CA GLY A 84 2.54 3.53 -5.27
C GLY A 84 3.21 2.36 -4.55
N SER A 85 2.73 1.14 -4.76
CA SER A 85 3.31 -0.06 -4.15
C SER A 85 4.70 -0.42 -4.69
N VAL A 86 4.99 -0.11 -5.96
CA VAL A 86 6.34 -0.29 -6.52
C VAL A 86 7.32 0.63 -5.82
N GLU A 87 6.95 1.91 -5.70
CA GLU A 87 7.84 2.92 -5.15
C GLU A 87 8.01 2.80 -3.63
N ALA A 88 6.97 2.35 -2.92
CA ALA A 88 7.07 1.96 -1.51
C ALA A 88 8.07 0.82 -1.33
N GLY A 89 8.00 -0.21 -2.19
CA GLY A 89 8.93 -1.34 -2.17
C GLY A 89 10.37 -0.94 -2.44
N VAL A 90 10.59 -0.12 -3.48
CA VAL A 90 11.93 0.39 -3.83
C VAL A 90 12.51 1.25 -2.70
N LEU A 91 11.70 2.15 -2.12
CA LEU A 91 12.15 2.97 -1.00
C LEU A 91 12.48 2.10 0.22
N ALA A 92 11.63 1.13 0.57
CA ALA A 92 11.87 0.24 1.72
C ALA A 92 13.19 -0.55 1.57
N GLU A 93 13.57 -0.98 0.36
CA GLU A 93 14.84 -1.66 0.11
C GLU A 93 16.06 -0.72 0.20
N SER A 94 15.87 0.59 0.05
CA SER A 94 16.95 1.58 0.17
C SER A 94 17.25 1.98 1.62
N LEU A 95 16.43 1.55 2.57
CA LEU A 95 16.56 1.88 3.99
C LEU A 95 17.29 0.74 4.73
N ASP A 96 18.19 1.10 5.66
CA ASP A 96 18.97 0.13 6.46
C ASP A 96 18.20 -0.41 7.67
N PHE A 97 16.87 -0.36 7.65
CA PHE A 97 16.02 -0.84 8.73
C PHE A 97 14.72 -1.46 8.20
N LYS A 98 14.08 -2.24 9.07
CA LYS A 98 12.89 -2.99 8.72
C LYS A 98 11.66 -2.10 8.66
N VAL A 99 10.95 -2.16 7.53
CA VAL A 99 9.68 -1.47 7.30
C VAL A 99 8.59 -2.52 7.11
N LYS A 100 7.47 -2.42 7.85
CA LYS A 100 6.27 -3.21 7.54
C LYS A 100 5.61 -2.64 6.28
N GLN A 101 5.18 -3.50 5.36
CA GLN A 101 4.57 -3.06 4.11
C GLN A 101 3.14 -3.60 3.95
N ILE A 102 2.21 -2.71 3.64
CA ILE A 102 0.81 -3.03 3.36
C ILE A 102 0.52 -2.64 1.92
N PHE A 103 0.30 -3.64 1.08
CA PHE A 103 0.05 -3.49 -0.34
C PHE A 103 -1.44 -3.63 -0.64
N LEU A 104 -2.10 -2.53 -1.01
CA LEU A 104 -3.50 -2.49 -1.42
C LEU A 104 -3.57 -2.54 -2.95
N THR A 105 -4.15 -3.60 -3.51
CA THR A 105 -4.20 -3.85 -4.95
C THR A 105 -2.90 -3.49 -5.68
N PRO A 106 -1.80 -4.13 -5.29
CA PRO A 106 -0.50 -3.82 -5.88
C PRO A 106 -0.45 -4.27 -7.35
N VAL A 107 0.37 -3.60 -8.16
CA VAL A 107 0.65 -4.03 -9.54
C VAL A 107 1.70 -5.15 -9.56
N GLU A 108 1.75 -6.00 -10.60
CA GLU A 108 2.69 -7.14 -10.68
C GLU A 108 4.15 -6.75 -10.45
N LYS A 109 4.57 -5.57 -10.89
CA LYS A 109 5.93 -5.06 -10.68
C LYS A 109 6.33 -4.89 -9.21
N THR A 110 5.37 -4.97 -8.28
CA THR A 110 5.63 -4.93 -6.83
C THR A 110 6.03 -6.30 -6.26
N ILE A 111 5.79 -7.40 -6.97
CA ILE A 111 6.05 -8.77 -6.48
C ILE A 111 7.48 -8.95 -5.89
N PRO A 112 8.56 -8.42 -6.51
CA PRO A 112 9.91 -8.57 -5.94
C PRO A 112 10.08 -7.95 -4.54
N TYR A 113 9.23 -6.99 -4.18
CA TYR A 113 9.25 -6.28 -2.89
C TYR A 113 8.30 -6.88 -1.86
N CYS A 114 7.43 -7.82 -2.27
CA CYS A 114 6.47 -8.49 -1.41
C CYS A 114 7.20 -9.60 -0.64
N LYS A 115 7.60 -9.31 0.61
CA LYS A 115 8.44 -10.16 1.47
C LYS A 115 7.72 -10.50 2.79
N ALA A 116 8.33 -11.27 3.66
CA ALA A 116 7.74 -11.75 4.92
C ALA A 116 7.21 -10.65 5.89
N ASN A 117 7.72 -9.42 5.76
CA ASN A 117 7.28 -8.26 6.53
C ASN A 117 6.16 -7.46 5.81
N SER A 118 5.52 -8.06 4.82
CA SER A 118 4.43 -7.45 4.06
C SER A 118 3.14 -8.25 4.12
N CYS A 119 2.03 -7.57 3.85
CA CYS A 119 0.76 -8.21 3.53
C CYS A 119 0.15 -7.62 2.26
N VAL A 120 -0.69 -8.40 1.61
CA VAL A 120 -1.36 -8.06 0.35
C VAL A 120 -2.87 -8.06 0.55
N VAL A 121 -3.55 -7.03 0.05
CA VAL A 121 -5.00 -7.01 -0.10
C VAL A 121 -5.32 -6.83 -1.58
N ILE A 122 -6.03 -7.77 -2.19
CA ILE A 122 -6.30 -7.75 -3.63
C ILE A 122 -7.67 -8.35 -3.95
N GLY A 123 -8.35 -7.78 -4.94
CA GLY A 123 -9.62 -8.30 -5.45
C GLY A 123 -9.42 -9.47 -6.41
N THR A 124 -10.34 -10.45 -6.42
CA THR A 124 -10.24 -11.61 -7.32
C THR A 124 -10.49 -11.26 -8.79
N LYS A 125 -11.03 -10.07 -9.08
CA LYS A 125 -11.16 -9.51 -10.43
C LYS A 125 -10.09 -8.50 -10.80
N ASP A 126 -9.09 -8.31 -9.94
CA ASP A 126 -7.91 -7.51 -10.27
C ASP A 126 -7.03 -8.27 -11.27
N GLU A 127 -6.49 -7.60 -12.27
CA GLU A 127 -5.63 -8.20 -13.30
C GLU A 127 -4.39 -8.89 -12.71
N ALA A 128 -3.83 -8.34 -11.63
CA ALA A 128 -2.66 -8.88 -10.95
C ALA A 128 -2.99 -10.04 -9.98
N PHE A 129 -4.28 -10.36 -9.75
CA PHE A 129 -4.69 -11.35 -8.74
C PHE A 129 -3.99 -12.71 -8.88
N GLY A 130 -3.97 -13.27 -10.11
CA GLY A 130 -3.39 -14.59 -10.35
C GLY A 130 -1.90 -14.68 -9.97
N ALA A 131 -1.13 -13.64 -10.31
CA ALA A 131 0.28 -13.55 -9.99
C ALA A 131 0.51 -13.43 -8.47
N TYR A 132 -0.29 -12.59 -7.79
CA TYR A 132 -0.19 -12.44 -6.33
C TYR A 132 -0.65 -13.68 -5.56
N LYS A 133 -1.74 -14.33 -6.00
CA LYS A 133 -2.18 -15.56 -5.37
C LYS A 133 -1.08 -16.61 -5.39
N LYS A 134 -0.47 -16.82 -6.55
CA LYS A 134 0.66 -17.76 -6.69
C LYS A 134 1.83 -17.36 -5.79
N HIS A 135 2.27 -16.10 -5.84
CA HIS A 135 3.41 -15.64 -5.07
C HIS A 135 3.19 -15.76 -3.56
N CYS A 136 2.02 -15.34 -3.05
CA CYS A 136 1.70 -15.42 -1.63
C CYS A 136 1.59 -16.86 -1.14
N ASP A 137 0.97 -17.75 -1.93
CA ASP A 137 0.85 -19.18 -1.59
C ASP A 137 2.22 -19.85 -1.53
N GLU A 138 3.14 -19.55 -2.46
CA GLU A 138 4.49 -20.12 -2.52
C GLU A 138 5.44 -19.55 -1.44
N SER A 139 5.27 -18.29 -1.06
CA SER A 139 6.17 -17.58 -0.14
C SER A 139 5.64 -17.50 1.29
N GLY A 140 4.40 -17.95 1.55
CA GLY A 140 3.76 -17.86 2.86
C GLY A 140 3.45 -16.43 3.30
N ILE A 141 3.35 -15.50 2.35
CA ILE A 141 3.04 -14.09 2.63
C ILE A 141 1.55 -13.96 2.93
N GLU A 142 1.24 -13.20 3.99
CA GLU A 142 -0.14 -12.98 4.41
C GLU A 142 -0.92 -12.19 3.35
N ALA A 143 -2.07 -12.70 2.92
CA ALA A 143 -2.90 -12.06 1.91
C ALA A 143 -4.38 -12.11 2.27
N LEU A 144 -5.10 -11.01 1.98
CA LEU A 144 -6.55 -10.92 2.01
C LEU A 144 -7.09 -10.83 0.59
N TYR A 145 -7.79 -11.87 0.16
CA TYR A 145 -8.48 -11.90 -1.12
C TYR A 145 -9.93 -11.45 -0.97
N ILE A 146 -10.34 -10.48 -1.76
CA ILE A 146 -11.71 -9.94 -1.77
C ILE A 146 -12.42 -10.46 -3.01
N GLU A 147 -13.38 -11.35 -2.77
CA GLU A 147 -14.14 -12.03 -3.83
C GLU A 147 -14.92 -11.04 -4.70
N ASN A 148 -14.83 -11.19 -6.02
CA ASN A 148 -15.47 -10.37 -7.04
C ASN A 148 -15.08 -8.87 -7.06
N ALA A 149 -14.15 -8.42 -6.23
CA ALA A 149 -13.71 -7.04 -6.23
C ALA A 149 -12.66 -6.77 -7.34
N ASN A 150 -12.75 -5.57 -7.91
CA ASN A 150 -11.85 -5.05 -8.94
C ASN A 150 -10.59 -4.40 -8.33
N HIS A 151 -9.80 -3.70 -9.16
CA HIS A 151 -8.59 -2.98 -8.74
C HIS A 151 -8.84 -1.85 -7.72
N SER A 152 -10.05 -1.33 -7.59
CA SER A 152 -10.44 -0.37 -6.54
C SER A 152 -10.88 -1.04 -5.22
N LEU A 153 -10.91 -2.38 -5.16
CA LEU A 153 -11.54 -3.20 -4.14
C LEU A 153 -13.06 -2.93 -4.04
N GLU A 154 -13.69 -2.80 -5.19
CA GLU A 154 -15.13 -2.57 -5.30
C GLU A 154 -15.80 -3.67 -6.12
N VAL A 155 -17.01 -4.02 -5.71
CA VAL A 155 -17.96 -4.81 -6.49
C VAL A 155 -18.92 -3.85 -7.18
N GLU A 156 -18.96 -3.88 -8.50
CA GLU A 156 -19.77 -2.96 -9.30
C GLU A 156 -21.25 -3.03 -8.93
N GLY A 157 -21.88 -1.87 -8.79
CA GLY A 157 -23.31 -1.74 -8.49
C GLY A 157 -23.71 -2.10 -7.05
N SER A 158 -22.79 -2.40 -6.14
CA SER A 158 -23.12 -2.84 -4.78
C SER A 158 -22.52 -1.96 -3.70
N VAL A 159 -23.19 -0.85 -3.36
CA VAL A 159 -22.71 0.09 -2.35
C VAL A 159 -22.51 -0.55 -0.97
N PHE A 160 -23.49 -1.34 -0.51
CA PHE A 160 -23.39 -1.96 0.82
C PHE A 160 -22.29 -3.02 0.90
N CYS A 161 -22.10 -3.82 -0.17
CA CYS A 161 -21.00 -4.75 -0.27
C CYS A 161 -19.64 -4.01 -0.20
N ASN A 162 -19.53 -2.85 -0.87
CA ASN A 162 -18.32 -2.05 -0.86
C ASN A 162 -18.02 -1.47 0.52
N LEU A 163 -19.03 -1.09 1.31
CA LEU A 163 -18.85 -0.66 2.69
C LEU A 163 -18.35 -1.82 3.58
N GLU A 164 -18.90 -3.02 3.40
CA GLU A 164 -18.45 -4.23 4.11
C GLU A 164 -16.99 -4.60 3.73
N ILE A 165 -16.62 -4.42 2.46
CA ILE A 165 -15.26 -4.63 1.99
C ILE A 165 -14.30 -3.68 2.71
N ILE A 166 -14.63 -2.39 2.80
CA ILE A 166 -13.80 -1.40 3.49
C ILE A 166 -13.63 -1.79 4.96
N GLU A 167 -14.71 -2.14 5.65
CA GLU A 167 -14.65 -2.61 7.04
C GLU A 167 -13.73 -3.82 7.19
N LYS A 168 -13.87 -4.81 6.31
CA LYS A 168 -13.03 -6.03 6.30
C LYS A 168 -11.56 -5.71 6.08
N VAL A 169 -11.25 -4.80 5.15
CA VAL A 169 -9.87 -4.36 4.88
C VAL A 169 -9.29 -3.62 6.09
N MET A 170 -10.03 -2.71 6.70
CA MET A 170 -9.58 -1.99 7.90
C MET A 170 -9.28 -2.94 9.06
N LYS A 171 -10.16 -3.89 9.34
CA LYS A 171 -9.92 -4.94 10.35
C LYS A 171 -8.69 -5.81 10.04
N TYR A 172 -8.43 -6.06 8.78
CA TYR A 172 -7.25 -6.83 8.35
C TYR A 172 -5.95 -6.04 8.56
N ILE A 173 -5.93 -4.76 8.17
CA ILE A 173 -4.80 -3.85 8.39
C ILE A 173 -4.52 -3.72 9.89
N ASP A 174 -5.56 -3.49 10.70
CA ASP A 174 -5.47 -3.38 12.15
C ASP A 174 -4.80 -4.62 12.79
N LYS A 175 -5.24 -5.80 12.37
CA LYS A 175 -4.68 -7.07 12.85
C LYS A 175 -3.22 -7.29 12.41
N PHE A 176 -2.87 -6.93 11.19
CA PHE A 176 -1.51 -7.05 10.66
C PHE A 176 -0.54 -6.10 11.38
N GLU A 177 -0.97 -4.89 11.67
CA GLU A 177 -0.18 -3.89 12.40
C GLU A 177 0.15 -4.37 13.81
N VAL A 178 -0.83 -4.94 14.53
CA VAL A 178 -0.70 -5.39 15.93
C VAL A 178 0.19 -6.64 16.07
N LYS A 179 0.40 -7.43 15.02
CA LYS A 179 1.34 -8.57 15.08
C LYS A 179 2.74 -8.06 15.41
N LYS A 180 3.06 -8.07 16.72
CA LYS A 180 4.42 -7.82 17.20
C LYS A 180 5.36 -8.86 16.60
N ASP A 181 6.59 -8.45 16.35
CA ASP A 181 7.69 -9.36 16.03
C ASP A 181 7.87 -10.37 17.17
N GLU A 182 7.12 -11.45 17.12
CA GLU A 182 7.40 -12.67 17.88
C GLU A 182 8.46 -13.48 17.11
N ARG A 183 9.66 -12.88 16.99
CA ARG A 183 10.88 -13.65 16.59
C ARG A 183 12.14 -12.90 16.99
#